data_2bec06771d9c484cd073881bee401659
#
_entry.id   2bec06771d9c484cd073881bee401659
#
_cell.length_a   1.000
_cell.length_b   1.000
_cell.length_c   1.000
_cell.angle_alpha   90.00
_cell.angle_beta   90.00
_cell.angle_gamma   90.00
#
_symmetry.space_group_name_H-M   'P 1'
#
loop_
_entity.id
_entity.type
_entity.pdbx_description
1 polymer ?
#
loop_
_entity_poly.entity_id
_entity_poly.type
_entity_poly.pdbx_seq_one_letter_code
_entity_poly.pdbx_strand_id
1 'polypeptide(L)'
;IENDNRKIILYAPTYRSDQHQTGLGYVYKEEIDFKKMEEKFGKEYLILFRPHYFIANSFDFDKYKGFVYNVANIDDINELYIISDLLITDYSSVFFDYANLKRPMIFFMYDLEHYKNESNGFYIDLNELPGPIVETQEDLEKSIEDVDFNIGSSKKYKEFNEKYNYLDDGNASKRVIEKVILEMEKVEK
;
A
#
# COMPACT_ATOMS: atom_id res chain seq x y z
N ILE A 1 2.02 17.51 10.82
CA ILE A 1 1.06 16.58 11.48
C ILE A 1 1.30 16.55 13.00
N GLU A 2 2.18 17.40 13.51
CA GLU A 2 2.38 17.49 14.97
C GLU A 2 1.06 17.84 15.67
N ASN A 3 0.68 17.04 16.69
CA ASN A 3 -0.56 17.17 17.46
C ASN A 3 -1.87 16.84 16.71
N ASP A 4 -1.82 16.12 15.59
CA ASP A 4 -3.01 15.58 14.94
C ASP A 4 -3.31 14.19 15.51
N ASN A 5 -4.50 14.01 16.09
CA ASN A 5 -4.92 12.75 16.71
C ASN A 5 -5.70 11.83 15.74
N ARG A 6 -5.85 12.24 14.49
CA ARG A 6 -6.52 11.41 13.48
C ARG A 6 -5.69 10.18 13.14
N LYS A 7 -6.38 9.11 12.77
CA LYS A 7 -5.74 7.91 12.21
C LYS A 7 -5.17 8.21 10.83
N ILE A 8 -4.16 7.47 10.45
CA ILE A 8 -3.42 7.67 9.21
C ILE A 8 -3.73 6.55 8.22
N ILE A 9 -4.28 6.92 7.08
CA ILE A 9 -4.41 6.04 5.92
C ILE A 9 -3.19 6.26 5.02
N LEU A 10 -2.43 5.22 4.74
CA LEU A 10 -1.44 5.24 3.66
C LEU A 10 -2.12 4.78 2.38
N TYR A 11 -2.20 5.66 1.38
CA TYR A 11 -2.65 5.31 0.04
C TYR A 11 -1.45 5.18 -0.88
N ALA A 12 -1.16 3.95 -1.32
CA ALA A 12 0.02 3.61 -2.13
C ALA A 12 -0.38 2.76 -3.35
N PRO A 13 -0.97 3.37 -4.39
CA PRO A 13 -1.39 2.66 -5.59
C PRO A 13 -0.22 2.38 -6.54
N THR A 14 -0.37 1.33 -7.34
CA THR A 14 0.49 1.06 -8.50
C THR A 14 0.19 2.07 -9.61
N TYR A 15 1.24 2.59 -10.27
CA TYR A 15 1.03 3.42 -11.45
C TYR A 15 0.50 2.59 -12.63
N ARG A 16 -0.20 3.25 -13.57
CA ARG A 16 -0.69 2.62 -14.79
C ARG A 16 0.11 3.11 -15.99
N SER A 17 0.63 2.16 -16.77
CA SER A 17 1.43 2.45 -17.95
C SER A 17 0.62 3.11 -19.07
N ASP A 18 -0.67 2.87 -19.12
CA ASP A 18 -1.63 3.44 -20.09
C ASP A 18 -2.05 4.89 -19.77
N GLN A 19 -1.71 5.40 -18.57
CA GLN A 19 -1.95 6.81 -18.22
C GLN A 19 -0.91 7.77 -18.79
N HIS A 20 -0.11 7.34 -19.79
CA HIS A 20 0.86 8.21 -20.47
C HIS A 20 0.18 9.01 -21.58
N GLN A 21 0.24 10.34 -21.51
CA GLN A 21 -0.24 11.25 -22.54
C GLN A 21 0.92 11.89 -23.30
N THR A 22 0.90 11.79 -24.62
CA THR A 22 1.96 12.38 -25.49
C THR A 22 2.08 13.88 -25.24
N GLY A 23 3.27 14.33 -24.87
CA GLY A 23 3.57 15.73 -24.60
C GLY A 23 3.33 16.19 -23.16
N LEU A 24 2.61 15.42 -22.33
CA LEU A 24 2.34 15.73 -20.91
C LEU A 24 3.02 14.73 -19.96
N GLY A 25 3.45 13.57 -20.45
CA GLY A 25 3.97 12.50 -19.61
C GLY A 25 2.86 11.67 -18.96
N TYR A 26 3.14 11.12 -17.77
CA TYR A 26 2.12 10.37 -17.01
C TYR A 26 1.19 11.33 -16.29
N VAL A 27 -0.12 11.13 -16.45
CA VAL A 27 -1.18 11.92 -15.83
C VAL A 27 -1.94 11.02 -14.86
N TYR A 28 -2.03 11.44 -13.59
CA TYR A 28 -2.83 10.73 -12.60
C TYR A 28 -4.31 10.96 -12.87
N LYS A 29 -5.05 9.87 -13.02
CA LYS A 29 -6.50 9.89 -13.02
C LYS A 29 -6.97 9.64 -11.58
N GLU A 30 -7.73 10.59 -11.02
CA GLU A 30 -8.29 10.44 -9.67
C GLU A 30 -9.35 9.33 -9.68
N GLU A 31 -8.99 8.15 -9.18
CA GLU A 31 -9.92 7.02 -9.03
C GLU A 31 -10.61 7.04 -7.66
N ILE A 32 -9.98 7.68 -6.66
CA ILE A 32 -10.60 8.00 -5.37
C ILE A 32 -11.13 9.42 -5.42
N ASP A 33 -12.42 9.60 -5.11
CA ASP A 33 -13.01 10.92 -4.85
C ASP A 33 -12.57 11.42 -3.47
N PHE A 34 -11.41 12.08 -3.43
CA PHE A 34 -10.85 12.61 -2.18
C PHE A 34 -11.74 13.65 -1.51
N LYS A 35 -12.62 14.34 -2.26
CA LYS A 35 -13.55 15.29 -1.69
C LYS A 35 -14.62 14.57 -0.85
N LYS A 36 -15.22 13.51 -1.38
CA LYS A 36 -16.14 12.66 -0.61
C LYS A 36 -15.44 12.02 0.58
N MET A 37 -14.21 11.56 0.40
CA MET A 37 -13.42 11.00 1.50
C MET A 37 -13.20 12.03 2.62
N GLU A 38 -12.85 13.27 2.28
CA GLU A 38 -12.65 14.34 3.25
C GLU A 38 -13.96 14.69 3.99
N GLU A 39 -15.06 14.84 3.25
CA GLU A 39 -16.38 15.14 3.82
C GLU A 39 -16.82 14.05 4.83
N LYS A 40 -16.53 12.79 4.52
CA LYS A 40 -16.98 11.64 5.32
C LYS A 40 -16.01 11.29 6.46
N PHE A 41 -14.71 11.29 6.19
CA PHE A 41 -13.69 10.76 7.08
C PHE A 41 -12.70 11.79 7.61
N GLY A 42 -12.72 13.02 7.14
CA GLY A 42 -11.71 14.04 7.46
C GLY A 42 -11.59 14.43 8.92
N LYS A 43 -12.58 14.06 9.77
CA LYS A 43 -12.50 14.26 11.23
C LYS A 43 -11.76 13.14 11.95
N GLU A 44 -11.71 11.94 11.36
CA GLU A 44 -11.14 10.73 11.99
C GLU A 44 -9.84 10.29 11.36
N TYR A 45 -9.66 10.62 10.08
CA TYR A 45 -8.50 10.20 9.28
C TYR A 45 -7.84 11.35 8.55
N LEU A 46 -6.57 11.15 8.23
CA LEU A 46 -5.85 11.86 7.18
C LEU A 46 -5.23 10.84 6.22
N ILE A 47 -4.91 11.27 5.00
CA ILE A 47 -4.35 10.40 3.97
C ILE A 47 -2.91 10.82 3.67
N LEU A 48 -1.98 9.89 3.82
CA LEU A 48 -0.64 9.99 3.24
C LEU A 48 -0.70 9.36 1.86
N PHE A 49 -0.70 10.18 0.82
CA PHE A 49 -0.73 9.70 -0.55
C PHE A 49 0.70 9.56 -1.08
N ARG A 50 1.09 8.32 -1.38
CA ARG A 50 2.35 7.96 -2.01
C ARG A 50 2.13 7.57 -3.48
N PRO A 51 1.94 8.52 -4.38
CA PRO A 51 1.89 8.22 -5.80
C PRO A 51 3.25 7.78 -6.31
N HIS A 52 3.28 7.03 -7.40
CA HIS A 52 4.52 6.75 -8.10
C HIS A 52 5.16 8.08 -8.57
N TYR A 53 6.49 8.18 -8.55
CA TYR A 53 7.20 9.42 -8.87
C TYR A 53 6.85 10.01 -10.25
N PHE A 54 6.45 9.20 -11.22
CA PHE A 54 6.00 9.67 -12.53
C PHE A 54 4.73 10.52 -12.49
N ILE A 55 3.86 10.28 -11.53
CA ILE A 55 2.55 10.94 -11.43
C ILE A 55 2.46 11.94 -10.26
N ALA A 56 3.50 11.99 -9.41
CA ALA A 56 3.49 12.83 -8.20
C ALA A 56 3.23 14.33 -8.49
N ASN A 57 3.63 14.83 -9.66
CA ASN A 57 3.47 16.23 -10.04
C ASN A 57 2.14 16.52 -10.76
N SER A 58 1.34 15.51 -11.06
CA SER A 58 0.06 15.66 -11.78
C SER A 58 -1.15 15.75 -10.87
N PHE A 59 -0.98 15.56 -9.56
CA PHE A 59 -2.05 15.64 -8.57
C PHE A 59 -2.00 16.98 -7.81
N ASP A 60 -3.14 17.66 -7.73
CA ASP A 60 -3.27 18.94 -7.00
C ASP A 60 -3.53 18.70 -5.51
N PHE A 61 -2.45 18.60 -4.73
CA PHE A 61 -2.53 18.42 -3.27
C PHE A 61 -3.11 19.64 -2.54
N ASP A 62 -2.98 20.84 -3.12
CA ASP A 62 -3.48 22.06 -2.48
C ASP A 62 -5.01 22.05 -2.36
N LYS A 63 -5.69 21.35 -3.27
CA LYS A 63 -7.14 21.15 -3.26
C LYS A 63 -7.64 20.43 -1.99
N TYR A 64 -6.81 19.58 -1.39
CA TYR A 64 -7.14 18.73 -0.24
C TYR A 64 -6.24 19.01 0.96
N LYS A 65 -5.79 20.25 1.09
CA LYS A 65 -4.86 20.67 2.15
C LYS A 65 -5.43 20.40 3.54
N GLY A 66 -4.64 19.71 4.37
CA GLY A 66 -5.05 19.32 5.73
C GLY A 66 -5.73 17.94 5.81
N PHE A 67 -6.02 17.32 4.65
CA PHE A 67 -6.55 15.96 4.59
C PHE A 67 -5.63 15.01 3.80
N VAL A 68 -5.16 15.40 2.61
CA VAL A 68 -4.25 14.58 1.79
C VAL A 68 -2.85 15.21 1.77
N TYR A 69 -1.85 14.43 2.14
CA TYR A 69 -0.45 14.84 2.20
C TYR A 69 0.39 14.07 1.19
N ASN A 70 1.17 14.79 0.38
CA ASN A 70 2.11 14.17 -0.55
C ASN A 70 3.32 13.60 0.21
N VAL A 71 3.54 12.29 0.11
CA VAL A 71 4.68 11.60 0.70
C VAL A 71 5.54 10.87 -0.34
N ALA A 72 5.44 11.26 -1.61
CA ALA A 72 6.23 10.67 -2.71
C ALA A 72 7.74 10.80 -2.49
N ASN A 73 8.18 11.86 -1.83
CA ASN A 73 9.59 12.19 -1.60
C ASN A 73 10.18 11.58 -0.31
N ILE A 74 9.43 10.78 0.41
CA ILE A 74 9.97 10.06 1.57
C ILE A 74 10.79 8.88 1.06
N ASP A 75 12.08 8.85 1.34
CA ASP A 75 13.01 7.85 0.80
C ASP A 75 12.70 6.45 1.32
N ASP A 76 12.51 6.29 2.62
CA ASP A 76 12.20 5.01 3.25
C ASP A 76 10.70 4.85 3.48
N ILE A 77 10.07 3.98 2.71
CA ILE A 77 8.64 3.66 2.86
C ILE A 77 8.30 3.03 4.21
N ASN A 78 9.26 2.40 4.89
CA ASN A 78 9.03 1.81 6.20
C ASN A 78 8.64 2.85 7.25
N GLU A 79 9.13 4.09 7.12
CA GLU A 79 8.70 5.20 8.00
C GLU A 79 7.20 5.46 7.86
N LEU A 80 6.68 5.39 6.61
CA LEU A 80 5.24 5.54 6.34
C LEU A 80 4.43 4.36 6.86
N TYR A 81 4.95 3.14 6.72
CA TYR A 81 4.28 1.95 7.26
C TYR A 81 4.11 2.04 8.77
N ILE A 82 5.16 2.43 9.50
CA ILE A 82 5.15 2.47 10.96
C ILE A 82 4.11 3.45 11.50
N ILE A 83 3.93 4.61 10.87
CA ILE A 83 3.00 5.64 11.33
C ILE A 83 1.56 5.44 10.83
N SER A 84 1.33 4.57 9.84
CA SER A 84 0.00 4.39 9.23
C SER A 84 -0.82 3.34 9.97
N ASP A 85 -2.09 3.62 10.18
CA ASP A 85 -3.05 2.72 10.82
C ASP A 85 -3.75 1.78 9.85
N LEU A 86 -3.91 2.21 8.59
CA LEU A 86 -4.58 1.51 7.51
C LEU A 86 -3.81 1.70 6.20
N LEU A 87 -3.63 0.62 5.44
CA LEU A 87 -3.12 0.69 4.07
C LEU A 87 -4.28 0.56 3.07
N ILE A 88 -4.37 1.48 2.11
CA ILE A 88 -5.13 1.31 0.88
C ILE A 88 -4.13 1.16 -0.26
N THR A 89 -4.21 0.06 -0.98
CA THR A 89 -3.34 -0.24 -2.13
C THR A 89 -4.11 -1.03 -3.18
N ASP A 90 -3.43 -1.46 -4.23
CA ASP A 90 -4.02 -2.28 -5.28
C ASP A 90 -3.12 -3.49 -5.59
N TYR A 91 -2.33 -3.44 -6.66
CA TYR A 91 -1.46 -4.52 -7.14
C TYR A 91 0.00 -4.37 -6.67
N SER A 92 0.29 -3.35 -5.88
CA SER A 92 1.63 -3.03 -5.40
C SER A 92 2.11 -4.04 -4.36
N SER A 93 3.38 -4.45 -4.46
CA SER A 93 4.02 -5.35 -3.49
C SER A 93 4.14 -4.78 -2.07
N VAL A 94 3.82 -3.51 -1.85
CA VAL A 94 3.87 -2.85 -0.54
C VAL A 94 3.07 -3.58 0.55
N PHE A 95 2.03 -4.32 0.15
CA PHE A 95 1.20 -5.05 1.10
C PHE A 95 1.91 -6.22 1.77
N PHE A 96 2.92 -6.83 1.14
CA PHE A 96 3.72 -7.87 1.77
C PHE A 96 4.48 -7.31 2.97
N ASP A 97 5.18 -6.20 2.78
CA ASP A 97 5.95 -5.55 3.85
C ASP A 97 5.04 -5.03 4.95
N TYR A 98 3.94 -4.37 4.56
CA TYR A 98 2.96 -3.83 5.51
C TYR A 98 2.29 -4.92 6.36
N ALA A 99 2.10 -6.13 5.81
CA ALA A 99 1.52 -7.26 6.52
C ALA A 99 2.30 -7.67 7.77
N ASN A 100 3.61 -7.38 7.84
CA ASN A 100 4.41 -7.62 9.03
C ASN A 100 3.94 -6.81 10.25
N LEU A 101 3.28 -5.67 10.03
CA LEU A 101 2.72 -4.84 11.09
C LEU A 101 1.39 -5.38 11.63
N LYS A 102 0.77 -6.33 10.94
CA LYS A 102 -0.53 -6.94 11.31
C LYS A 102 -1.66 -5.91 11.43
N ARG A 103 -1.59 -4.86 10.63
CA ARG A 103 -2.58 -3.78 10.54
C ARG A 103 -3.53 -4.01 9.38
N PRO A 104 -4.72 -3.38 9.37
CA PRO A 104 -5.70 -3.56 8.29
C PRO A 104 -5.18 -3.05 6.95
N MET A 105 -5.62 -3.74 5.88
CA MET A 105 -5.39 -3.36 4.49
C MET A 105 -6.70 -3.45 3.72
N ILE A 106 -6.90 -2.54 2.76
CA ILE A 106 -7.98 -2.57 1.77
C ILE A 106 -7.34 -2.55 0.39
N PHE A 107 -7.78 -3.44 -0.47
CA PHE A 107 -7.28 -3.56 -1.85
C PHE A 107 -8.27 -2.91 -2.80
N PHE A 108 -8.00 -1.66 -3.19
CA PHE A 108 -8.85 -0.89 -4.10
C PHE A 108 -8.44 -1.18 -5.55
N MET A 109 -9.08 -2.18 -6.14
CA MET A 109 -8.76 -2.72 -7.46
C MET A 109 -9.83 -2.33 -8.48
N TYR A 110 -10.05 -1.03 -8.70
CA TYR A 110 -11.11 -0.45 -9.54
C TYR A 110 -11.07 -0.90 -11.00
N ASP A 111 -9.94 -1.41 -11.48
CA ASP A 111 -9.69 -1.87 -12.85
C ASP A 111 -9.31 -3.37 -12.90
N LEU A 112 -9.81 -4.18 -11.96
CA LEU A 112 -9.39 -5.55 -11.73
C LEU A 112 -9.40 -6.42 -12.99
N GLU A 113 -10.48 -6.39 -13.77
CA GLU A 113 -10.60 -7.19 -15.00
C GLU A 113 -9.62 -6.72 -16.08
N HIS A 114 -9.41 -5.42 -16.22
CA HIS A 114 -8.42 -4.87 -17.16
C HIS A 114 -6.99 -5.27 -16.75
N TYR A 115 -6.66 -5.12 -15.47
CA TYR A 115 -5.32 -5.47 -14.97
C TYR A 115 -5.00 -6.96 -15.14
N LYS A 116 -5.98 -7.82 -14.91
CA LYS A 116 -5.87 -9.27 -15.06
C LYS A 116 -5.63 -9.70 -16.51
N ASN A 117 -6.32 -9.07 -17.47
CA ASN A 117 -6.37 -9.53 -18.86
C ASN A 117 -5.36 -8.81 -19.76
N GLU A 118 -5.06 -7.54 -19.51
CA GLU A 118 -4.30 -6.66 -20.41
C GLU A 118 -2.98 -6.16 -19.79
N SER A 119 -2.73 -6.45 -18.50
CA SER A 119 -1.49 -6.06 -17.82
C SER A 119 -0.67 -7.29 -17.41
N ASN A 120 -0.05 -7.24 -16.24
CA ASN A 120 0.93 -8.23 -15.78
C ASN A 120 0.30 -9.49 -15.16
N GLY A 121 -1.03 -9.51 -14.94
CA GLY A 121 -1.69 -10.57 -14.18
C GLY A 121 -1.25 -10.61 -12.71
N PHE A 122 -1.52 -11.74 -12.03
CA PHE A 122 -1.21 -11.90 -10.61
C PHE A 122 -0.29 -13.09 -10.38
N TYR A 123 0.68 -12.91 -9.48
CA TYR A 123 1.56 -14.00 -9.00
C TYR A 123 0.96 -14.75 -7.81
N ILE A 124 -0.07 -14.20 -7.19
CA ILE A 124 -0.73 -14.77 -6.01
C ILE A 124 -2.23 -14.95 -6.26
N ASP A 125 -2.84 -15.87 -5.54
CA ASP A 125 -4.30 -15.99 -5.50
C ASP A 125 -4.88 -14.81 -4.69
N LEU A 126 -5.74 -14.01 -5.32
CA LEU A 126 -6.40 -12.87 -4.68
C LEU A 126 -7.24 -13.26 -3.46
N ASN A 127 -7.69 -14.51 -3.39
CA ASN A 127 -8.41 -15.03 -2.23
C ASN A 127 -7.53 -15.12 -0.97
N GLU A 128 -6.21 -15.11 -1.12
CA GLU A 128 -5.25 -15.17 -0.01
C GLU A 128 -4.99 -13.79 0.60
N LEU A 129 -5.33 -12.70 -0.08
CA LEU A 129 -5.09 -11.35 0.41
C LEU A 129 -5.75 -11.13 1.78
N PRO A 130 -5.04 -10.57 2.77
CA PRO A 130 -5.50 -10.51 4.15
C PRO A 130 -6.51 -9.39 4.45
N GLY A 131 -6.97 -8.67 3.41
CA GLY A 131 -7.98 -7.61 3.48
C GLY A 131 -9.05 -7.77 2.42
N PRO A 132 -10.10 -6.92 2.44
CA PRO A 132 -11.12 -6.91 1.41
C PRO A 132 -10.58 -6.34 0.09
N ILE A 133 -11.08 -6.90 -1.03
CA ILE A 133 -10.91 -6.35 -2.37
C ILE A 133 -12.19 -5.58 -2.70
N VAL A 134 -12.05 -4.35 -3.15
CA VAL A 134 -13.14 -3.45 -3.53
C VAL A 134 -12.83 -2.76 -4.85
N GLU A 135 -13.86 -2.58 -5.68
CA GLU A 135 -13.70 -2.03 -7.03
C GLU A 135 -14.38 -0.67 -7.19
N THR A 136 -15.25 -0.28 -6.25
CA THR A 136 -15.99 0.98 -6.30
C THR A 136 -15.65 1.90 -5.14
N GLN A 137 -15.87 3.21 -5.33
CA GLN A 137 -15.73 4.21 -4.27
C GLN A 137 -16.63 3.90 -3.07
N GLU A 138 -17.86 3.48 -3.32
CA GLU A 138 -18.85 3.15 -2.29
C GLU A 138 -18.41 1.97 -1.44
N ASP A 139 -17.87 0.92 -2.06
CA ASP A 139 -17.34 -0.25 -1.34
C ASP A 139 -16.05 0.08 -0.57
N LEU A 140 -15.21 0.97 -1.12
CA LEU A 140 -14.03 1.48 -0.42
C LEU A 140 -14.45 2.24 0.85
N GLU A 141 -15.38 3.17 0.74
CA GLU A 141 -15.89 3.94 1.87
C GLU A 141 -16.50 3.02 2.95
N LYS A 142 -17.31 2.05 2.54
CA LYS A 142 -17.88 1.07 3.45
C LYS A 142 -16.80 0.23 4.14
N SER A 143 -15.76 -0.20 3.41
CA SER A 143 -14.66 -0.96 3.99
C SER A 143 -13.85 -0.16 5.01
N ILE A 144 -13.77 1.17 4.86
CA ILE A 144 -13.13 2.05 5.84
C ILE A 144 -14.01 2.18 7.09
N GLU A 145 -15.34 2.30 6.94
CA GLU A 145 -16.29 2.34 8.06
C GLU A 145 -16.27 1.05 8.89
N ASP A 146 -16.18 -0.09 8.21
CA ASP A 146 -16.22 -1.44 8.80
C ASP A 146 -14.83 -1.97 9.22
N VAL A 147 -13.77 -1.13 9.18
CA VAL A 147 -12.39 -1.58 9.41
C VAL A 147 -12.20 -2.19 10.80
N ASP A 148 -11.68 -3.42 10.83
CA ASP A 148 -11.26 -4.09 12.06
C ASP A 148 -9.75 -3.90 12.31
N PHE A 149 -9.39 -3.04 13.26
CA PHE A 149 -8.00 -2.80 13.66
C PHE A 149 -7.34 -4.00 14.37
N ASN A 150 -8.10 -5.05 14.71
CA ASN A 150 -7.57 -6.30 15.28
C ASN A 150 -7.44 -7.43 14.24
N ILE A 151 -7.67 -7.14 12.95
CA ILE A 151 -7.67 -8.13 11.85
C ILE A 151 -6.38 -8.96 11.77
N GLY A 152 -5.26 -8.42 12.21
CA GLY A 152 -3.95 -9.12 12.23
C GLY A 152 -3.94 -10.40 13.09
N SER A 153 -4.92 -10.58 13.97
CA SER A 153 -5.11 -11.81 14.74
C SER A 153 -5.95 -12.87 14.01
N SER A 154 -6.58 -12.52 12.89
CA SER A 154 -7.42 -13.42 12.10
C SER A 154 -6.61 -14.60 11.53
N LYS A 155 -7.32 -15.71 11.26
CA LYS A 155 -6.70 -16.89 10.65
C LYS A 155 -6.12 -16.56 9.27
N LYS A 156 -6.89 -15.87 8.43
CA LYS A 156 -6.47 -15.50 7.07
C LYS A 156 -5.20 -14.66 7.07
N TYR A 157 -5.09 -13.70 7.98
CA TYR A 157 -3.91 -12.84 8.09
C TYR A 157 -2.67 -13.62 8.56
N LYS A 158 -2.84 -14.57 9.49
CA LYS A 158 -1.75 -15.43 9.94
C LYS A 158 -1.26 -16.34 8.82
N GLU A 159 -2.18 -17.01 8.10
CA GLU A 159 -1.85 -17.87 6.96
C GLU A 159 -1.11 -17.11 5.85
N PHE A 160 -1.51 -15.85 5.60
CA PHE A 160 -0.80 -14.98 4.66
C PHE A 160 0.66 -14.74 5.10
N ASN A 161 0.89 -14.30 6.34
CA ASN A 161 2.24 -14.04 6.85
C ASN A 161 3.10 -15.30 6.94
N GLU A 162 2.51 -16.44 7.34
CA GLU A 162 3.21 -17.73 7.37
C GLU A 162 3.66 -18.18 5.97
N LYS A 163 2.88 -17.86 4.93
CA LYS A 163 3.21 -18.23 3.57
C LYS A 163 4.23 -17.29 2.92
N TYR A 164 4.05 -15.99 3.07
CA TYR A 164 4.80 -15.00 2.30
C TYR A 164 5.92 -14.31 3.10
N ASN A 165 5.74 -14.14 4.39
CA ASN A 165 6.63 -13.35 5.26
C ASN A 165 7.34 -14.20 6.33
N TYR A 166 7.38 -15.52 6.19
CA TYR A 166 7.94 -16.42 7.22
C TYR A 166 9.44 -16.20 7.48
N LEU A 167 10.16 -15.53 6.58
CA LEU A 167 11.57 -15.16 6.75
C LEU A 167 11.78 -13.73 7.27
N ASP A 168 10.73 -12.97 7.47
CA ASP A 168 10.81 -11.56 7.91
C ASP A 168 10.90 -11.46 9.44
N ASP A 169 11.94 -12.05 9.98
CA ASP A 169 12.23 -12.15 11.41
C ASP A 169 13.33 -11.16 11.90
N GLY A 170 13.73 -10.22 11.03
CA GLY A 170 14.80 -9.26 11.29
C GLY A 170 16.22 -9.84 11.15
N ASN A 171 16.38 -11.12 10.78
CA ASN A 171 17.67 -11.80 10.66
C ASN A 171 18.12 -12.07 9.21
N ALA A 172 17.46 -11.47 8.20
CA ALA A 172 17.76 -11.72 6.80
C ALA A 172 19.24 -11.45 6.45
N SER A 173 19.78 -10.29 6.85
CA SER A 173 21.17 -9.93 6.62
C SER A 173 22.14 -10.92 7.29
N LYS A 174 21.82 -11.38 8.51
CA LYS A 174 22.63 -12.39 9.22
C LYS A 174 22.67 -13.70 8.43
N ARG A 175 21.50 -14.18 7.95
CA ARG A 175 21.43 -15.41 7.13
C ARG A 175 22.25 -15.31 5.84
N VAL A 176 22.21 -14.15 5.18
CA VAL A 176 23.02 -13.91 3.96
C VAL A 176 24.49 -13.96 4.29
N ILE A 177 24.94 -13.27 5.34
CA ILE A 177 26.36 -13.29 5.76
C ILE A 177 26.81 -14.71 6.09
N GLU A 178 26.04 -15.44 6.88
CA GLU A 178 26.38 -16.81 7.30
C GLU A 178 26.44 -17.79 6.12
N LYS A 179 25.43 -17.77 5.24
CA LYS A 179 25.31 -18.75 4.14
C LYS A 179 26.10 -18.38 2.89
N VAL A 180 26.26 -17.11 2.58
CA VAL A 180 26.92 -16.70 1.34
C VAL A 180 28.37 -16.31 1.60
N ILE A 181 28.62 -15.38 2.51
CA ILE A 181 29.94 -14.79 2.69
C ILE A 181 30.88 -15.76 3.43
N LEU A 182 30.46 -16.29 4.58
CA LEU A 182 31.32 -17.18 5.37
C LEU A 182 31.51 -18.58 4.78
N GLU A 183 30.56 -19.05 3.93
CA GLU A 183 30.76 -20.30 3.19
C GLU A 183 31.69 -20.14 2.03
N MET A 184 31.67 -19.01 1.30
CA MET A 184 32.63 -18.72 0.25
C MET A 184 34.08 -18.68 0.75
N GLU A 185 34.34 -18.07 1.92
CA GLU A 185 35.66 -18.04 2.55
C GLU A 185 36.20 -19.41 2.93
N LYS A 186 35.36 -20.44 3.08
CA LYS A 186 35.79 -21.83 3.33
C LYS A 186 36.17 -22.57 2.07
N VAL A 187 35.68 -22.16 0.91
CA VAL A 187 35.99 -22.81 -0.39
C VAL A 187 37.31 -22.28 -0.96
N GLU A 188 37.73 -21.07 -0.61
CA GLU A 188 38.96 -20.43 -1.06
C GLU A 188 40.21 -20.81 -0.23
N LYS A 189 40.06 -21.61 0.84
CA LYS A 189 41.14 -22.16 1.67
C LYS A 189 41.36 -23.65 1.38
#